data_27c6d0ff789938cdc8ece5e82d070643
#
_entry.id   27c6d0ff789938cdc8ece5e82d070643
#
_cell.length_a   1.000
_cell.length_b   1.000
_cell.length_c   1.000
_cell.angle_alpha   90.00
_cell.angle_beta   90.00
_cell.angle_gamma   90.00
#
_symmetry.space_group_name_H-M   'P 1'
#
loop_
_entity.id
_entity.type
_entity.pdbx_description
1 polymer ?
#
loop_
_entity_poly.entity_id
_entity_poly.type
_entity_poly.pdbx_seq_one_letter_code
_entity_poly.pdbx_strand_id
1 'polypeptide(L)'
;TPAPYGPLFLWIGRGISALTGENIVAAVLCHRVVVLIGVGLIVWATPRLARRCGVAEVSALWLGAANPLLIMHLVAGIHNEALMLGLMLAGAEFALRGIDSPRLLPRSWRFGPDWEPLGMLLTGAILITLSSQVKLPSLLALGFVAMALAYRRGGNMRALLLAGGGMAALSLSVMAIVGWASGLGFGWIYTLGTANVVRSWMSPPTLLALGTGQVGILLGLGDHTTAVLALTRGIGVLIITVMVAWLLLAVFRARLHPIGGLGVALGVTVLLFPVVQPWYLLWAIIPLAAWATRTGFRVAAIVITLVVGIFGPTANGDRFALFQIVDATLASTLIVAVLIAFTYTRLPWRPLQSKPANTREPNGQAVTDAAPETSTTPGNPEAPRPTAAPDAYADST
;
A
#
# COMPACT_ATOMS: atom_id res chain seq x y z
N THR A 1 25.97 11.55 11.48
CA THR A 1 24.93 10.62 11.94
C THR A 1 24.78 9.55 10.88
N PRO A 2 24.80 8.25 11.24
CA PRO A 2 24.61 7.19 10.26
C PRO A 2 23.22 7.32 9.59
N ALA A 3 23.19 7.12 8.26
CA ALA A 3 21.95 7.22 7.50
C ALA A 3 21.08 5.96 7.72
N PRO A 4 19.80 6.08 8.13
CA PRO A 4 18.91 4.94 8.38
C PRO A 4 18.29 4.40 7.09
N TYR A 5 19.13 4.19 6.07
CA TYR A 5 18.68 3.71 4.75
C TYR A 5 19.24 2.31 4.47
N GLY A 6 18.48 1.52 3.73
CA GLY A 6 18.92 0.21 3.30
C GLY A 6 19.99 0.25 2.21
N PRO A 7 20.66 -0.88 1.97
CA PRO A 7 21.83 -0.95 1.10
C PRO A 7 21.53 -0.64 -0.36
N LEU A 8 20.32 -0.89 -0.86
CA LEU A 8 19.97 -0.59 -2.25
C LEU A 8 20.08 0.91 -2.54
N PHE A 9 19.53 1.76 -1.66
CA PHE A 9 19.57 3.20 -1.87
C PHE A 9 21.01 3.75 -1.78
N LEU A 10 21.78 3.29 -0.81
CA LEU A 10 23.18 3.67 -0.65
C LEU A 10 24.02 3.19 -1.84
N TRP A 11 23.71 2.00 -2.39
CA TRP A 11 24.40 1.46 -3.56
C TRP A 11 24.12 2.30 -4.82
N ILE A 12 22.85 2.69 -5.03
CA ILE A 12 22.46 3.63 -6.09
C ILE A 12 23.22 4.95 -5.94
N GLY A 13 23.25 5.54 -4.73
CA GLY A 13 23.96 6.77 -4.45
C GLY A 13 25.47 6.67 -4.75
N ARG A 14 26.09 5.55 -4.36
CA ARG A 14 27.51 5.28 -4.67
C ARG A 14 27.74 5.18 -6.19
N GLY A 15 26.84 4.51 -6.91
CA GLY A 15 26.90 4.43 -8.39
C GLY A 15 26.79 5.81 -9.04
N ILE A 16 25.87 6.63 -8.57
CA ILE A 16 25.72 8.02 -9.06
C ILE A 16 26.98 8.83 -8.77
N SER A 17 27.53 8.77 -7.56
CA SER A 17 28.74 9.47 -7.21
C SER A 17 29.95 9.02 -8.05
N ALA A 18 30.07 7.72 -8.35
CA ALA A 18 31.11 7.21 -9.22
C ALA A 18 30.97 7.70 -10.68
N LEU A 19 29.74 7.92 -11.16
CA LEU A 19 29.47 8.41 -12.51
C LEU A 19 29.65 9.92 -12.65
N THR A 20 29.34 10.68 -11.59
CA THR A 20 29.29 12.15 -11.66
C THR A 20 30.52 12.83 -11.07
N GLY A 21 31.35 12.09 -10.31
CA GLY A 21 32.51 12.62 -9.62
C GLY A 21 32.14 13.77 -8.69
N GLU A 22 32.80 14.91 -8.84
CA GLU A 22 32.57 16.13 -8.06
C GLU A 22 31.45 17.03 -8.63
N ASN A 23 30.82 16.63 -9.76
CA ASN A 23 29.76 17.42 -10.38
C ASN A 23 28.44 17.27 -9.63
N ILE A 24 28.20 18.17 -8.68
CA ILE A 24 27.00 18.18 -7.84
C ILE A 24 25.70 18.30 -8.67
N VAL A 25 25.71 19.11 -9.74
CA VAL A 25 24.52 19.30 -10.60
C VAL A 25 24.16 18.00 -11.30
N ALA A 26 25.16 17.31 -11.88
CA ALA A 26 24.95 16.00 -12.49
C ALA A 26 24.44 14.97 -11.49
N ALA A 27 25.00 14.95 -10.27
CA ALA A 27 24.55 14.04 -9.19
C ALA A 27 23.08 14.30 -8.81
N VAL A 28 22.68 15.55 -8.65
CA VAL A 28 21.29 15.94 -8.37
C VAL A 28 20.36 15.50 -9.49
N LEU A 29 20.75 15.70 -10.76
CA LEU A 29 19.95 15.26 -11.90
C LEU A 29 19.80 13.74 -11.97
N CYS A 30 20.88 12.98 -11.70
CA CYS A 30 20.82 11.52 -11.65
C CYS A 30 19.90 11.03 -10.52
N HIS A 31 19.97 11.62 -9.32
CA HIS A 31 19.05 11.28 -8.23
C HIS A 31 17.61 11.64 -8.59
N ARG A 32 17.37 12.74 -9.30
CA ARG A 32 16.04 13.10 -9.78
C ARG A 32 15.49 12.08 -10.78
N VAL A 33 16.31 11.54 -11.66
CA VAL A 33 15.91 10.44 -12.56
C VAL A 33 15.47 9.22 -11.78
N VAL A 34 16.19 8.83 -10.72
CA VAL A 34 15.81 7.71 -9.84
C VAL A 34 14.46 7.97 -9.18
N VAL A 35 14.23 9.18 -8.69
CA VAL A 35 12.94 9.60 -8.12
C VAL A 35 11.82 9.54 -9.16
N LEU A 36 12.05 10.03 -10.38
CA LEU A 36 11.06 10.01 -11.46
C LEU A 36 10.71 8.57 -11.90
N ILE A 37 11.67 7.64 -11.87
CA ILE A 37 11.39 6.21 -12.07
C ILE A 37 10.42 5.72 -10.98
N GLY A 38 10.68 6.05 -9.71
CA GLY A 38 9.77 5.73 -8.61
C GLY A 38 8.37 6.30 -8.79
N VAL A 39 8.27 7.57 -9.18
CA VAL A 39 6.98 8.23 -9.49
C VAL A 39 6.28 7.55 -10.68
N GLY A 40 7.02 7.20 -11.72
CA GLY A 40 6.49 6.44 -12.86
C GLY A 40 5.88 5.09 -12.42
N LEU A 41 6.53 4.38 -11.51
CA LEU A 41 6.01 3.15 -10.93
C LEU A 41 4.75 3.39 -10.10
N ILE A 42 4.67 4.49 -9.32
CA ILE A 42 3.47 4.89 -8.58
C ILE A 42 2.31 5.14 -9.55
N VAL A 43 2.54 5.95 -10.59
CA VAL A 43 1.54 6.27 -11.61
C VAL A 43 1.08 5.01 -12.35
N TRP A 44 1.99 4.07 -12.60
CA TRP A 44 1.69 2.80 -13.24
C TRP A 44 0.88 1.86 -12.34
N ALA A 45 1.24 1.72 -11.06
CA ALA A 45 0.65 0.75 -10.14
C ALA A 45 -0.70 1.22 -9.57
N THR A 46 -0.82 2.49 -9.21
CA THR A 46 -2.00 3.03 -8.50
C THR A 46 -3.32 2.75 -9.22
N PRO A 47 -3.50 3.01 -10.54
CA PRO A 47 -4.76 2.71 -11.22
C PRO A 47 -5.06 1.21 -11.29
N ARG A 48 -4.02 0.37 -11.41
CA ARG A 48 -4.18 -1.10 -11.43
C ARG A 48 -4.68 -1.63 -10.10
N LEU A 49 -4.09 -1.16 -9.00
CA LEU A 49 -4.51 -1.48 -7.64
C LEU A 49 -5.92 -0.94 -7.35
N ALA A 50 -6.25 0.27 -7.84
CA ALA A 50 -7.58 0.85 -7.70
C ALA A 50 -8.65 0.01 -8.40
N ARG A 51 -8.37 -0.45 -9.61
CA ARG A 51 -9.26 -1.35 -10.36
C ARG A 51 -9.55 -2.64 -9.58
N ARG A 52 -8.53 -3.23 -8.94
CA ARG A 52 -8.70 -4.43 -8.07
C ARG A 52 -9.62 -4.17 -6.88
N CYS A 53 -9.57 -2.94 -6.36
CA CYS A 53 -10.37 -2.54 -5.20
C CYS A 53 -11.75 -1.97 -5.56
N GLY A 54 -12.11 -1.88 -6.85
CA GLY A 54 -13.35 -1.30 -7.31
C GLY A 54 -13.41 0.22 -7.16
N VAL A 55 -12.25 0.90 -7.16
CA VAL A 55 -12.12 2.36 -7.10
C VAL A 55 -11.85 2.90 -8.50
N ALA A 56 -12.44 4.04 -8.84
CA ALA A 56 -12.18 4.73 -10.10
C ALA A 56 -10.70 5.10 -10.22
N GLU A 57 -10.06 4.64 -11.29
CA GLU A 57 -8.62 4.77 -11.52
C GLU A 57 -8.16 6.23 -11.52
N VAL A 58 -8.90 7.10 -12.21
CA VAL A 58 -8.62 8.54 -12.27
C VAL A 58 -8.68 9.17 -10.87
N SER A 59 -9.67 8.77 -10.07
CA SER A 59 -9.84 9.25 -8.71
C SER A 59 -8.68 8.83 -7.78
N ALA A 60 -8.17 7.61 -7.96
CA ALA A 60 -7.00 7.12 -7.23
C ALA A 60 -5.72 7.84 -7.66
N LEU A 61 -5.52 8.04 -8.97
CA LEU A 61 -4.39 8.81 -9.49
C LEU A 61 -4.40 10.26 -9.01
N TRP A 62 -5.59 10.89 -9.01
CA TRP A 62 -5.71 12.27 -8.58
C TRP A 62 -5.33 12.45 -7.11
N LEU A 63 -5.81 11.58 -6.23
CA LEU A 63 -5.50 11.65 -4.81
C LEU A 63 -4.07 11.17 -4.49
N GLY A 64 -3.57 10.15 -5.20
CA GLY A 64 -2.28 9.53 -4.93
C GLY A 64 -1.12 10.19 -5.67
N ALA A 65 -1.17 10.25 -7.01
CA ALA A 65 -0.06 10.68 -7.83
C ALA A 65 -0.05 12.19 -8.10
N ALA A 66 -1.22 12.82 -8.30
CA ALA A 66 -1.34 14.28 -8.45
C ALA A 66 -1.34 15.02 -7.10
N ASN A 67 -0.90 14.35 -6.05
CA ASN A 67 -0.88 14.86 -4.68
C ASN A 67 0.20 15.96 -4.52
N PRO A 68 -0.12 17.13 -3.92
CA PRO A 68 0.86 18.20 -3.70
C PRO A 68 2.10 17.74 -2.93
N LEU A 69 1.95 16.89 -1.91
CA LEU A 69 3.10 16.35 -1.17
C LEU A 69 4.02 15.51 -2.05
N LEU A 70 3.47 14.74 -3.00
CA LEU A 70 4.28 13.97 -3.94
C LEU A 70 5.12 14.90 -4.81
N ILE A 71 4.48 15.91 -5.41
CA ILE A 71 5.14 16.85 -6.32
C ILE A 71 6.20 17.67 -5.58
N MET A 72 5.84 18.24 -4.42
CA MET A 72 6.74 19.15 -3.68
C MET A 72 7.88 18.40 -2.99
N HIS A 73 7.59 17.27 -2.34
CA HIS A 73 8.61 16.58 -1.57
C HIS A 73 9.31 15.48 -2.36
N LEU A 74 8.57 14.61 -3.05
CA LEU A 74 9.23 13.50 -3.73
C LEU A 74 9.96 13.99 -4.99
N VAL A 75 9.30 14.78 -5.85
CA VAL A 75 9.90 15.25 -7.11
C VAL A 75 10.82 16.43 -6.89
N ALA A 76 10.35 17.53 -6.30
CA ALA A 76 11.15 18.74 -6.10
C ALA A 76 12.22 18.53 -5.01
N GLY A 77 11.85 17.88 -3.89
CA GLY A 77 12.75 17.57 -2.77
C GLY A 77 13.65 16.34 -2.97
N ILE A 78 13.47 15.59 -4.05
CA ILE A 78 14.30 14.41 -4.40
C ILE A 78 14.33 13.36 -3.27
N HIS A 79 13.18 13.08 -2.64
CA HIS A 79 13.11 12.10 -1.58
C HIS A 79 13.03 10.65 -2.11
N ASN A 80 13.80 9.76 -1.48
CA ASN A 80 13.91 8.34 -1.84
C ASN A 80 12.60 7.56 -1.63
N GLU A 81 11.63 8.11 -0.92
CA GLU A 81 10.29 7.56 -0.76
C GLU A 81 9.58 7.34 -2.10
N ALA A 82 9.91 8.12 -3.12
CA ALA A 82 9.36 7.89 -4.47
C ALA A 82 9.73 6.50 -4.99
N LEU A 83 11.03 6.13 -4.88
CA LEU A 83 11.52 4.82 -5.28
C LEU A 83 10.95 3.72 -4.39
N MET A 84 10.94 3.93 -3.06
CA MET A 84 10.34 3.00 -2.11
C MET A 84 8.88 2.71 -2.43
N LEU A 85 8.05 3.74 -2.55
CA LEU A 85 6.61 3.58 -2.81
C LEU A 85 6.35 3.00 -4.19
N GLY A 86 7.12 3.42 -5.19
CA GLY A 86 7.01 2.90 -6.55
C GLY A 86 7.27 1.39 -6.60
N LEU A 87 8.38 0.93 -6.03
CA LEU A 87 8.73 -0.49 -5.96
C LEU A 87 7.72 -1.28 -5.11
N MET A 88 7.29 -0.74 -3.97
CA MET A 88 6.30 -1.39 -3.10
C MET A 88 4.96 -1.61 -3.81
N LEU A 89 4.42 -0.58 -4.45
CA LEU A 89 3.11 -0.64 -5.10
C LEU A 89 3.16 -1.48 -6.39
N ALA A 90 4.22 -1.33 -7.19
CA ALA A 90 4.43 -2.19 -8.35
C ALA A 90 4.59 -3.65 -7.95
N GLY A 91 5.36 -3.90 -6.88
CA GLY A 91 5.52 -5.24 -6.32
C GLY A 91 4.21 -5.82 -5.81
N ALA A 92 3.39 -5.03 -5.12
CA ALA A 92 2.07 -5.44 -4.68
C ALA A 92 1.13 -5.79 -5.86
N GLU A 93 1.15 -4.99 -6.94
CA GLU A 93 0.36 -5.28 -8.15
C GLU A 93 0.81 -6.59 -8.80
N PHE A 94 2.11 -6.79 -9.02
CA PHE A 94 2.62 -8.03 -9.60
C PHE A 94 2.28 -9.24 -8.73
N ALA A 95 2.52 -9.16 -7.42
CA ALA A 95 2.24 -10.25 -6.50
C ALA A 95 0.75 -10.62 -6.47
N LEU A 96 -0.13 -9.63 -6.34
CA LEU A 96 -1.58 -9.87 -6.33
C LEU A 96 -2.07 -10.40 -7.67
N ARG A 97 -1.51 -9.92 -8.80
CA ARG A 97 -1.83 -10.45 -10.12
C ARG A 97 -1.46 -11.92 -10.25
N GLY A 98 -0.31 -12.33 -9.72
CA GLY A 98 0.08 -13.73 -9.65
C GLY A 98 -0.87 -14.54 -8.76
N ILE A 99 -1.23 -14.03 -7.57
CA ILE A 99 -2.14 -14.71 -6.62
C ILE A 99 -3.54 -14.89 -7.20
N ASP A 100 -4.07 -13.89 -7.92
CA ASP A 100 -5.42 -13.93 -8.47
C ASP A 100 -5.55 -14.89 -9.66
N SER A 101 -4.43 -15.28 -10.27
CA SER A 101 -4.44 -16.21 -11.39
C SER A 101 -4.95 -17.58 -10.95
N PRO A 102 -5.94 -18.15 -11.64
CA PRO A 102 -6.43 -19.51 -11.36
C PRO A 102 -5.37 -20.58 -11.62
N ARG A 103 -4.34 -20.24 -12.40
CA ARG A 103 -3.26 -21.15 -12.80
C ARG A 103 -2.13 -21.27 -11.76
N LEU A 104 -2.07 -20.38 -10.77
CA LEU A 104 -1.05 -20.44 -9.70
C LEU A 104 -1.12 -21.75 -8.90
N LEU A 105 -2.33 -22.29 -8.76
CA LEU A 105 -2.61 -23.54 -8.03
C LEU A 105 -3.38 -24.50 -8.94
N PRO A 106 -2.73 -25.21 -9.86
CA PRO A 106 -3.41 -26.13 -10.74
C PRO A 106 -4.09 -27.26 -9.93
N ARG A 107 -5.34 -27.55 -10.28
CA ARG A 107 -6.15 -28.59 -9.63
C ARG A 107 -5.65 -30.02 -9.91
N SER A 108 -4.78 -30.18 -10.91
CA SER A 108 -4.23 -31.48 -11.28
C SER A 108 -2.75 -31.37 -11.62
N TRP A 109 -1.94 -32.30 -11.11
CA TRP A 109 -0.52 -32.45 -11.40
C TRP A 109 -0.18 -32.82 -12.85
N ARG A 110 -1.19 -33.01 -13.70
CA ARG A 110 -1.01 -33.42 -15.12
C ARG A 110 -0.46 -32.33 -16.01
N PHE A 111 -0.66 -31.07 -15.62
CA PHE A 111 -0.09 -29.91 -16.31
C PHE A 111 0.88 -29.27 -15.32
N GLY A 112 2.16 -29.23 -15.63
CA GLY A 112 3.19 -28.65 -14.78
C GLY A 112 2.83 -27.24 -14.28
N PRO A 113 3.56 -26.68 -13.29
CA PRO A 113 3.28 -25.35 -12.76
C PRO A 113 3.30 -24.34 -13.90
N ASP A 114 2.25 -23.52 -13.97
CA ASP A 114 2.25 -22.39 -14.89
C ASP A 114 3.22 -21.33 -14.33
N TRP A 115 4.35 -21.19 -15.00
CA TRP A 115 5.45 -20.34 -14.54
C TRP A 115 5.10 -18.85 -14.57
N GLU A 116 4.14 -18.43 -15.38
CA GLU A 116 3.75 -17.03 -15.51
C GLU A 116 3.21 -16.45 -14.18
N PRO A 117 2.19 -17.04 -13.53
CA PRO A 117 1.69 -16.52 -12.26
C PRO A 117 2.71 -16.60 -11.12
N LEU A 118 3.50 -17.67 -11.08
CA LEU A 118 4.57 -17.82 -10.11
C LEU A 118 5.64 -16.75 -10.33
N GLY A 119 6.04 -16.53 -11.57
CA GLY A 119 6.98 -15.47 -11.94
C GLY A 119 6.49 -14.08 -11.52
N MET A 120 5.21 -13.78 -11.73
CA MET A 120 4.61 -12.52 -11.26
C MET A 120 4.65 -12.40 -9.74
N LEU A 121 4.29 -13.45 -9.01
CA LEU A 121 4.33 -13.47 -7.55
C LEU A 121 5.75 -13.24 -7.03
N LEU A 122 6.73 -13.95 -7.57
CA LEU A 122 8.14 -13.81 -7.19
C LEU A 122 8.69 -12.41 -7.54
N THR A 123 8.41 -11.92 -8.75
CA THR A 123 8.79 -10.54 -9.14
C THR A 123 8.20 -9.53 -8.18
N GLY A 124 6.92 -9.66 -7.82
CA GLY A 124 6.26 -8.79 -6.85
C GLY A 124 6.93 -8.83 -5.48
N ALA A 125 7.24 -10.02 -4.98
CA ALA A 125 7.92 -10.19 -3.69
C ALA A 125 9.36 -9.62 -3.71
N ILE A 126 10.09 -9.79 -4.81
CA ILE A 126 11.43 -9.22 -5.00
C ILE A 126 11.35 -7.69 -5.01
N LEU A 127 10.41 -7.09 -5.77
CA LEU A 127 10.25 -5.63 -5.82
C LEU A 127 9.90 -5.04 -4.44
N ILE A 128 9.01 -5.69 -3.67
CA ILE A 128 8.69 -5.27 -2.30
C ILE A 128 9.93 -5.37 -1.42
N THR A 129 10.71 -6.43 -1.54
CA THR A 129 11.94 -6.59 -0.78
C THR A 129 12.98 -5.53 -1.16
N LEU A 130 13.15 -5.25 -2.45
CA LEU A 130 14.02 -4.15 -2.91
C LEU A 130 13.53 -2.78 -2.40
N SER A 131 12.22 -2.56 -2.36
CA SER A 131 11.63 -1.38 -1.72
C SER A 131 12.07 -1.24 -0.26
N SER A 132 12.06 -2.34 0.50
CA SER A 132 12.49 -2.34 1.90
C SER A 132 13.99 -2.07 2.08
N GLN A 133 14.80 -2.33 1.05
CA GLN A 133 16.22 -1.96 1.00
C GLN A 133 16.44 -0.48 0.66
N VAL A 134 15.40 0.25 0.29
CA VAL A 134 15.36 1.72 0.28
C VAL A 134 14.94 2.21 1.65
N LYS A 135 13.80 1.71 2.17
CA LYS A 135 13.28 2.06 3.49
C LYS A 135 12.40 0.96 4.07
N LEU A 136 12.76 0.48 5.25
CA LEU A 136 12.23 -0.75 5.86
C LEU A 136 10.69 -0.85 5.98
N PRO A 137 9.91 0.22 6.28
CA PRO A 137 8.46 0.09 6.47
C PRO A 137 7.70 -0.50 5.28
N SER A 138 8.22 -0.38 4.08
CA SER A 138 7.58 -0.98 2.89
C SER A 138 7.56 -2.52 2.90
N LEU A 139 8.37 -3.17 3.77
CA LEU A 139 8.36 -4.62 3.96
C LEU A 139 7.00 -5.13 4.47
N LEU A 140 6.20 -4.28 5.12
CA LEU A 140 4.83 -4.61 5.53
C LEU A 140 3.99 -5.13 4.35
N ALA A 141 4.21 -4.61 3.14
CA ALA A 141 3.51 -5.07 1.94
C ALA A 141 3.71 -6.58 1.67
N LEU A 142 4.92 -7.10 1.95
CA LEU A 142 5.20 -8.53 1.80
C LEU A 142 4.38 -9.38 2.78
N GLY A 143 4.18 -8.88 4.00
CA GLY A 143 3.30 -9.52 4.99
C GLY A 143 1.86 -9.63 4.49
N PHE A 144 1.30 -8.55 3.92
CA PHE A 144 -0.06 -8.55 3.37
C PHE A 144 -0.18 -9.45 2.14
N VAL A 145 0.84 -9.50 1.28
CA VAL A 145 0.92 -10.45 0.15
C VAL A 145 0.95 -11.89 0.66
N ALA A 146 1.74 -12.19 1.70
CA ALA A 146 1.80 -13.52 2.30
C ALA A 146 0.45 -13.96 2.87
N MET A 147 -0.28 -13.05 3.53
CA MET A 147 -1.63 -13.33 4.05
C MET A 147 -2.63 -13.60 2.93
N ALA A 148 -2.59 -12.81 1.84
CA ALA A 148 -3.44 -13.04 0.67
C ALA A 148 -3.13 -14.39 0.00
N LEU A 149 -1.85 -14.74 -0.15
CA LEU A 149 -1.42 -16.02 -0.68
C LEU A 149 -1.87 -17.19 0.21
N ALA A 150 -1.70 -17.06 1.53
CA ALA A 150 -2.12 -18.06 2.49
C ALA A 150 -3.63 -18.30 2.45
N TYR A 151 -4.42 -17.22 2.37
CA TYR A 151 -5.87 -17.34 2.19
C TYR A 151 -6.22 -18.08 0.89
N ARG A 152 -5.58 -17.72 -0.21
CA ARG A 152 -5.80 -18.33 -1.53
C ARG A 152 -5.45 -19.83 -1.54
N ARG A 153 -4.49 -20.24 -0.71
CA ARG A 153 -4.04 -21.65 -0.53
C ARG A 153 -4.88 -22.45 0.47
N GLY A 154 -6.03 -21.96 0.88
CA GLY A 154 -6.99 -22.66 1.73
C GLY A 154 -7.17 -22.09 3.13
N GLY A 155 -6.48 -20.99 3.50
CA GLY A 155 -6.74 -20.23 4.73
C GLY A 155 -6.47 -21.00 6.04
N ASN A 156 -5.63 -22.04 5.99
CA ASN A 156 -5.26 -22.85 7.15
C ASN A 156 -3.84 -22.53 7.65
N MET A 157 -3.47 -23.03 8.81
CA MET A 157 -2.17 -22.78 9.43
C MET A 157 -0.99 -23.27 8.56
N ARG A 158 -1.13 -24.39 7.87
CA ARG A 158 -0.10 -24.89 6.95
C ARG A 158 0.12 -23.93 5.78
N ALA A 159 -0.96 -23.43 5.19
CA ALA A 159 -0.88 -22.43 4.11
C ALA A 159 -0.22 -21.14 4.61
N LEU A 160 -0.53 -20.71 5.84
CA LEU A 160 0.08 -19.54 6.46
C LEU A 160 1.59 -19.71 6.66
N LEU A 161 2.01 -20.85 7.21
CA LEU A 161 3.42 -21.14 7.44
C LEU A 161 4.21 -21.25 6.13
N LEU A 162 3.63 -21.90 5.11
CA LEU A 162 4.28 -22.03 3.79
C LEU A 162 4.36 -20.71 3.06
N ALA A 163 3.29 -19.90 3.06
CA ALA A 163 3.29 -18.59 2.41
C ALA A 163 4.21 -17.62 3.15
N GLY A 164 4.06 -17.50 4.46
CA GLY A 164 4.89 -16.63 5.29
C GLY A 164 6.36 -17.03 5.27
N GLY A 165 6.65 -18.31 5.48
CA GLY A 165 8.02 -18.86 5.44
C GLY A 165 8.68 -18.71 4.07
N GLY A 166 7.95 -18.98 2.98
CA GLY A 166 8.45 -18.80 1.62
C GLY A 166 8.74 -17.34 1.29
N MET A 167 7.86 -16.41 1.67
CA MET A 167 8.09 -14.97 1.47
C MET A 167 9.25 -14.46 2.33
N ALA A 168 9.37 -14.93 3.58
CA ALA A 168 10.48 -14.59 4.45
C ALA A 168 11.82 -15.11 3.90
N ALA A 169 11.87 -16.38 3.46
CA ALA A 169 13.08 -16.95 2.87
C ALA A 169 13.51 -16.20 1.61
N LEU A 170 12.56 -15.89 0.70
CA LEU A 170 12.83 -15.10 -0.50
C LEU A 170 13.36 -13.70 -0.13
N SER A 171 12.72 -13.04 0.82
CA SER A 171 13.12 -11.70 1.25
C SER A 171 14.53 -11.71 1.85
N LEU A 172 14.82 -12.63 2.74
CA LEU A 172 16.15 -12.78 3.34
C LEU A 172 17.23 -13.08 2.27
N SER A 173 16.91 -13.92 1.28
CA SER A 173 17.81 -14.22 0.17
C SER A 173 18.10 -12.97 -0.67
N VAL A 174 17.08 -12.18 -1.03
CA VAL A 174 17.24 -10.93 -1.79
C VAL A 174 18.02 -9.91 -0.97
N MET A 175 17.75 -9.78 0.34
CA MET A 175 18.49 -8.89 1.24
C MET A 175 19.96 -9.30 1.33
N ALA A 176 20.24 -10.60 1.44
CA ALA A 176 21.59 -11.13 1.49
C ALA A 176 22.34 -10.86 0.19
N ILE A 177 21.71 -11.08 -0.97
CA ILE A 177 22.29 -10.82 -2.29
C ILE A 177 22.62 -9.33 -2.44
N VAL A 178 21.68 -8.43 -2.11
CA VAL A 178 21.89 -6.99 -2.21
C VAL A 178 22.97 -6.52 -1.23
N GLY A 179 22.95 -7.00 0.01
CA GLY A 179 23.95 -6.68 1.02
C GLY A 179 25.35 -7.10 0.59
N TRP A 180 25.49 -8.30 0.04
CA TRP A 180 26.76 -8.82 -0.47
C TRP A 180 27.22 -8.07 -1.73
N ALA A 181 26.36 -7.95 -2.74
CA ALA A 181 26.69 -7.30 -4.01
C ALA A 181 27.05 -5.82 -3.84
N SER A 182 26.37 -5.12 -2.91
CA SER A 182 26.70 -3.73 -2.59
C SER A 182 27.96 -3.57 -1.75
N GLY A 183 28.44 -4.63 -1.10
CA GLY A 183 29.53 -4.59 -0.12
C GLY A 183 29.16 -3.91 1.21
N LEU A 184 27.87 -3.58 1.43
CA LEU A 184 27.39 -2.87 2.62
C LEU A 184 26.91 -3.83 3.74
N GLY A 185 26.70 -5.10 3.41
CA GLY A 185 26.25 -6.12 4.35
C GLY A 185 24.94 -5.75 5.05
N PHE A 186 24.84 -6.13 6.33
CA PHE A 186 23.66 -5.88 7.18
C PHE A 186 23.87 -4.75 8.20
N GLY A 187 24.97 -4.01 8.13
CA GLY A 187 25.30 -2.94 9.09
C GLY A 187 24.25 -1.84 9.22
N TRP A 188 23.45 -1.63 8.17
CA TRP A 188 22.36 -0.66 8.16
C TRP A 188 21.25 -0.95 9.19
N ILE A 189 21.10 -2.20 9.65
CA ILE A 189 20.11 -2.57 10.67
C ILE A 189 20.40 -1.84 11.98
N TYR A 190 21.67 -1.67 12.35
CA TYR A 190 22.05 -0.93 13.55
C TYR A 190 21.76 0.57 13.45
N THR A 191 21.67 1.10 12.21
CA THR A 191 21.36 2.52 11.99
C THR A 191 19.86 2.85 12.15
N LEU A 192 18.98 1.86 12.18
CA LEU A 192 17.56 2.05 12.40
C LEU A 192 17.26 2.69 13.78
N GLY A 193 18.13 2.44 14.76
CA GLY A 193 18.03 3.08 16.09
C GLY A 193 18.19 4.59 16.07
N THR A 194 18.77 5.18 15.02
CA THR A 194 18.92 6.64 14.91
C THR A 194 17.60 7.39 14.84
N ALA A 195 16.52 6.73 14.39
CA ALA A 195 15.19 7.29 14.42
C ALA A 195 14.73 7.68 15.84
N ASN A 196 15.26 7.01 16.88
CA ASN A 196 14.89 7.30 18.27
C ASN A 196 15.55 8.59 18.82
N VAL A 197 16.61 9.07 18.18
CA VAL A 197 17.31 10.31 18.61
C VAL A 197 16.61 11.55 18.07
N VAL A 198 15.92 11.43 16.91
CA VAL A 198 15.27 12.55 16.25
C VAL A 198 13.94 12.89 16.97
N ARG A 199 13.77 14.17 17.30
CA ARG A 199 12.50 14.71 17.83
C ARG A 199 11.74 15.35 16.67
N SER A 200 10.66 14.68 16.20
CA SER A 200 9.83 15.20 15.13
C SER A 200 8.55 15.82 15.70
N TRP A 201 8.31 17.08 15.36
CA TRP A 201 7.11 17.79 15.76
C TRP A 201 5.81 17.21 15.17
N MET A 202 5.88 16.50 14.04
CA MET A 202 4.73 15.81 13.44
C MET A 202 4.39 14.48 14.14
N SER A 203 5.22 14.01 15.05
CA SER A 203 4.98 12.75 15.78
C SER A 203 4.11 12.99 17.00
N PRO A 204 2.85 12.51 17.06
CA PRO A 204 1.98 12.65 18.22
C PRO A 204 2.62 12.19 19.55
N PRO A 205 3.34 11.04 19.60
CA PRO A 205 4.09 10.66 20.79
C PRO A 205 5.13 11.70 21.24
N THR A 206 5.81 12.34 20.30
CA THR A 206 6.82 13.37 20.57
C THR A 206 6.15 14.67 21.06
N LEU A 207 5.05 15.10 20.41
CA LEU A 207 4.30 16.27 20.82
C LEU A 207 3.75 16.15 22.24
N LEU A 208 3.18 14.99 22.56
CA LEU A 208 2.66 14.73 23.91
C LEU A 208 3.76 14.84 24.97
N ALA A 209 4.96 14.27 24.67
CA ALA A 209 6.08 14.34 25.57
C ALA A 209 6.62 15.78 25.75
N LEU A 210 6.73 16.53 24.66
CA LEU A 210 7.17 17.94 24.72
C LEU A 210 6.15 18.80 25.47
N GLY A 211 4.86 18.64 25.20
CA GLY A 211 3.79 19.38 25.86
C GLY A 211 3.74 19.12 27.38
N THR A 212 3.80 17.82 27.77
CA THR A 212 3.80 17.46 29.20
C THR A 212 5.07 17.92 29.93
N GLY A 213 6.23 17.90 29.26
CA GLY A 213 7.48 18.43 29.79
C GLY A 213 7.40 19.93 30.05
N GLN A 214 6.85 20.69 29.09
CA GLN A 214 6.65 22.16 29.28
C GLN A 214 5.67 22.47 30.43
N VAL A 215 4.56 21.73 30.51
CA VAL A 215 3.62 21.88 31.65
C VAL A 215 4.31 21.53 32.96
N GLY A 216 5.13 20.48 33.02
CA GLY A 216 5.90 20.12 34.19
C GLY A 216 6.83 21.25 34.66
N ILE A 217 7.54 21.88 33.73
CA ILE A 217 8.41 23.03 34.02
C ILE A 217 7.59 24.22 34.56
N LEU A 218 6.47 24.57 33.93
CA LEU A 218 5.61 25.67 34.32
C LEU A 218 5.00 25.50 35.72
N LEU A 219 4.71 24.25 36.10
CA LEU A 219 4.17 23.90 37.41
C LEU A 219 5.24 23.66 38.49
N GLY A 220 6.54 23.84 38.15
CA GLY A 220 7.63 23.58 39.09
C GLY A 220 7.89 22.10 39.38
N LEU A 221 7.34 21.18 38.58
CA LEU A 221 7.49 19.73 38.74
C LEU A 221 8.74 19.16 38.04
N GLY A 222 9.46 20.01 37.30
CA GLY A 222 10.64 19.63 36.53
C GLY A 222 10.35 19.17 35.09
N ASP A 223 11.41 18.88 34.31
CA ASP A 223 11.30 18.43 32.94
C ASP A 223 11.18 16.89 32.86
N HIS A 224 10.00 16.41 32.54
CA HIS A 224 9.68 15.01 32.38
C HIS A 224 9.66 14.56 30.91
N THR A 225 10.07 15.42 29.96
CA THR A 225 9.99 15.16 28.51
C THR A 225 10.61 13.80 28.12
N THR A 226 11.80 13.48 28.64
CA THR A 226 12.49 12.24 28.25
C THR A 226 11.77 10.98 28.72
N ALA A 227 11.26 11.00 29.96
CA ALA A 227 10.52 9.85 30.53
C ALA A 227 9.19 9.63 29.79
N VAL A 228 8.44 10.73 29.55
CA VAL A 228 7.17 10.66 28.81
C VAL A 228 7.40 10.26 27.36
N LEU A 229 8.49 10.72 26.73
CA LEU A 229 8.85 10.33 25.36
C LEU A 229 9.12 8.82 25.26
N ALA A 230 9.87 8.24 26.19
CA ALA A 230 10.13 6.81 26.22
C ALA A 230 8.80 6.02 26.38
N LEU A 231 7.93 6.45 27.30
CA LEU A 231 6.63 5.82 27.51
C LEU A 231 5.72 5.90 26.28
N THR A 232 5.54 7.09 25.73
CA THR A 232 4.62 7.32 24.58
C THR A 232 5.10 6.60 23.32
N ARG A 233 6.42 6.53 23.09
CA ARG A 233 7.00 5.74 21.99
C ARG A 233 6.83 4.25 22.22
N GLY A 234 7.03 3.75 23.44
CA GLY A 234 6.77 2.35 23.80
C GLY A 234 5.31 1.94 23.57
N ILE A 235 4.37 2.77 24.02
CA ILE A 235 2.94 2.58 23.78
C ILE A 235 2.65 2.63 22.25
N GLY A 236 3.24 3.58 21.53
CA GLY A 236 3.11 3.68 20.08
C GLY A 236 3.52 2.40 19.35
N VAL A 237 4.69 1.84 19.70
CA VAL A 237 5.18 0.57 19.13
C VAL A 237 4.22 -0.57 19.44
N LEU A 238 3.70 -0.65 20.67
CA LEU A 238 2.72 -1.67 21.05
C LEU A 238 1.44 -1.57 20.19
N ILE A 239 0.90 -0.36 20.06
CA ILE A 239 -0.29 -0.11 19.23
C ILE A 239 -0.03 -0.49 17.77
N ILE A 240 1.10 -0.08 17.19
CA ILE A 240 1.48 -0.45 15.82
C ILE A 240 1.50 -1.98 15.69
N THR A 241 2.16 -2.68 16.62
CA THR A 241 2.30 -4.14 16.58
C THR A 241 0.94 -4.84 16.61
N VAL A 242 0.09 -4.46 17.56
CA VAL A 242 -1.25 -5.05 17.71
C VAL A 242 -2.12 -4.75 16.48
N MET A 243 -2.12 -3.51 16.01
CA MET A 243 -2.90 -3.11 14.84
C MET A 243 -2.44 -3.81 13.57
N VAL A 244 -1.13 -3.87 13.33
CA VAL A 244 -0.58 -4.56 12.15
C VAL A 244 -0.91 -6.05 12.21
N ALA A 245 -0.73 -6.70 13.36
CA ALA A 245 -1.09 -8.11 13.53
C ALA A 245 -2.59 -8.37 13.27
N TRP A 246 -3.45 -7.50 13.79
CA TRP A 246 -4.89 -7.58 13.55
C TRP A 246 -5.27 -7.37 12.08
N LEU A 247 -4.66 -6.39 11.39
CA LEU A 247 -4.88 -6.13 9.97
C LEU A 247 -4.39 -7.30 9.10
N LEU A 248 -3.23 -7.87 9.41
CA LEU A 248 -2.73 -9.08 8.73
C LEU A 248 -3.71 -10.25 8.90
N LEU A 249 -4.20 -10.47 10.12
CA LEU A 249 -5.20 -11.49 10.40
C LEU A 249 -6.52 -11.21 9.67
N ALA A 250 -6.95 -9.95 9.56
CA ALA A 250 -8.15 -9.57 8.83
C ALA A 250 -8.02 -9.89 7.33
N VAL A 251 -6.84 -9.69 6.74
CA VAL A 251 -6.54 -10.07 5.35
C VAL A 251 -6.50 -11.60 5.21
N PHE A 252 -5.84 -12.31 6.13
CA PHE A 252 -5.81 -13.77 6.13
C PHE A 252 -7.19 -14.40 6.23
N ARG A 253 -8.14 -13.73 6.91
CA ARG A 253 -9.54 -14.16 7.02
C ARG A 253 -10.45 -13.58 5.92
N ALA A 254 -9.90 -12.99 4.89
CA ALA A 254 -10.62 -12.34 3.80
C ALA A 254 -11.62 -11.25 4.22
N ARG A 255 -11.44 -10.66 5.41
CA ARG A 255 -12.28 -9.56 5.90
C ARG A 255 -11.83 -8.20 5.39
N LEU A 256 -10.61 -8.11 4.88
CA LEU A 256 -10.00 -6.88 4.42
C LEU A 256 -9.17 -7.13 3.15
N HIS A 257 -9.26 -6.22 2.19
CA HIS A 257 -8.41 -6.27 1.00
C HIS A 257 -6.94 -5.96 1.38
N PRO A 258 -5.93 -6.67 0.83
CA PRO A 258 -4.52 -6.48 1.18
C PRO A 258 -4.05 -5.03 1.06
N ILE A 259 -4.46 -4.31 0.02
CA ILE A 259 -4.09 -2.90 -0.21
C ILE A 259 -4.70 -1.98 0.86
N GLY A 260 -5.95 -2.22 1.24
CA GLY A 260 -6.58 -1.49 2.35
C GLY A 260 -5.86 -1.73 3.68
N GLY A 261 -5.55 -3.01 3.98
CA GLY A 261 -4.77 -3.39 5.15
C GLY A 261 -3.40 -2.73 5.19
N LEU A 262 -2.67 -2.76 4.08
CA LEU A 262 -1.37 -2.11 3.92
C LEU A 262 -1.46 -0.60 4.17
N GLY A 263 -2.41 0.07 3.54
CA GLY A 263 -2.56 1.52 3.67
C GLY A 263 -2.88 1.95 5.11
N VAL A 264 -3.77 1.21 5.79
CA VAL A 264 -4.09 1.47 7.21
C VAL A 264 -2.88 1.16 8.10
N ALA A 265 -2.17 0.04 7.88
CA ALA A 265 -0.99 -0.33 8.65
C ALA A 265 0.12 0.72 8.54
N LEU A 266 0.40 1.19 7.32
CA LEU A 266 1.37 2.27 7.09
C LEU A 266 0.91 3.59 7.73
N GLY A 267 -0.39 3.89 7.69
CA GLY A 267 -0.96 5.07 8.33
C GLY A 267 -0.76 5.07 9.85
N VAL A 268 -1.09 3.97 10.51
CA VAL A 268 -0.87 3.81 11.96
C VAL A 268 0.62 3.88 12.29
N THR A 269 1.46 3.25 11.46
CA THR A 269 2.92 3.30 11.63
C THR A 269 3.43 4.73 11.53
N VAL A 270 3.04 5.50 10.51
CA VAL A 270 3.47 6.89 10.33
C VAL A 270 3.04 7.75 11.52
N LEU A 271 1.80 7.61 11.99
CA LEU A 271 1.27 8.43 13.07
C LEU A 271 1.94 8.20 14.41
N LEU A 272 2.33 6.96 14.70
CA LEU A 272 2.91 6.57 15.98
C LEU A 272 4.43 6.39 15.93
N PHE A 273 5.04 6.61 14.75
CA PHE A 273 6.48 6.48 14.58
C PHE A 273 7.23 7.62 15.29
N PRO A 274 8.41 7.37 15.85
CA PRO A 274 9.21 8.39 16.53
C PRO A 274 9.54 9.60 15.65
N VAL A 275 9.77 9.36 14.36
CA VAL A 275 10.10 10.38 13.36
C VAL A 275 9.02 10.40 12.31
N VAL A 276 8.33 11.51 12.18
CA VAL A 276 7.34 11.75 11.13
C VAL A 276 7.79 12.96 10.32
N GLN A 277 7.87 12.77 9.03
CA GLN A 277 8.14 13.83 8.06
C GLN A 277 6.89 14.09 7.21
N PRO A 278 6.68 15.30 6.67
CA PRO A 278 5.50 15.62 5.87
C PRO A 278 5.18 14.60 4.77
N TRP A 279 6.18 14.16 4.05
CA TRP A 279 6.04 13.22 2.94
C TRP A 279 5.78 11.77 3.38
N TYR A 280 5.94 11.41 4.67
CA TYR A 280 5.59 10.06 5.16
C TYR A 280 4.09 9.80 5.09
N LEU A 281 3.25 10.83 5.09
CA LEU A 281 1.81 10.70 4.88
C LEU A 281 1.48 9.99 3.56
N LEU A 282 2.33 10.14 2.54
CA LEU A 282 2.15 9.46 1.26
C LEU A 282 2.24 7.93 1.36
N TRP A 283 2.94 7.39 2.38
CA TRP A 283 3.01 5.94 2.59
C TRP A 283 1.61 5.33 2.79
N ALA A 284 0.75 6.05 3.47
CA ALA A 284 -0.63 5.65 3.71
C ALA A 284 -1.58 6.13 2.61
N ILE A 285 -1.45 7.40 2.20
CA ILE A 285 -2.41 8.05 1.32
C ILE A 285 -2.44 7.38 -0.05
N ILE A 286 -1.30 7.00 -0.63
CA ILE A 286 -1.27 6.42 -1.98
C ILE A 286 -1.95 5.03 -2.02
N PRO A 287 -1.63 4.04 -1.17
CA PRO A 287 -2.37 2.78 -1.17
C PRO A 287 -3.84 2.96 -0.76
N LEU A 288 -4.15 3.87 0.18
CA LEU A 288 -5.54 4.16 0.54
C LEU A 288 -6.31 4.88 -0.58
N ALA A 289 -5.66 5.70 -1.40
CA ALA A 289 -6.28 6.30 -2.59
C ALA A 289 -6.77 5.23 -3.58
N ALA A 290 -6.06 4.10 -3.66
CA ALA A 290 -6.45 2.96 -4.49
C ALA A 290 -7.54 2.07 -3.87
N TRP A 291 -7.84 2.22 -2.57
CA TRP A 291 -8.79 1.34 -1.88
C TRP A 291 -9.99 2.05 -1.27
N ALA A 292 -9.80 3.22 -0.64
CA ALA A 292 -10.86 3.90 0.11
C ALA A 292 -11.83 4.64 -0.82
N THR A 293 -13.12 4.33 -0.66
CA THR A 293 -14.19 4.92 -1.48
C THR A 293 -14.96 6.03 -0.77
N ARG A 294 -14.80 6.17 0.56
CA ARG A 294 -15.57 7.14 1.34
C ARG A 294 -15.11 8.57 1.04
N THR A 295 -16.07 9.44 0.71
CA THR A 295 -15.84 10.87 0.46
C THR A 295 -15.15 11.56 1.63
N GLY A 296 -15.55 11.27 2.88
CA GLY A 296 -14.92 11.83 4.07
C GLY A 296 -13.42 11.56 4.15
N PHE A 297 -12.98 10.32 3.83
CA PHE A 297 -11.55 10.00 3.74
C PHE A 297 -10.86 10.84 2.67
N ARG A 298 -11.44 10.89 1.48
CA ARG A 298 -10.81 11.57 0.33
C ARG A 298 -10.67 13.06 0.58
N VAL A 299 -11.72 13.71 1.11
CA VAL A 299 -11.68 15.13 1.49
C VAL A 299 -10.63 15.36 2.58
N ALA A 300 -10.61 14.53 3.60
CA ALA A 300 -9.63 14.64 4.67
C ALA A 300 -8.19 14.47 4.17
N ALA A 301 -7.94 13.49 3.31
CA ALA A 301 -6.62 13.29 2.72
C ALA A 301 -6.19 14.50 1.86
N ILE A 302 -7.11 15.09 1.08
CA ILE A 302 -6.84 16.32 0.32
C ILE A 302 -6.49 17.47 1.27
N VAL A 303 -7.31 17.71 2.29
CA VAL A 303 -7.08 18.82 3.24
C VAL A 303 -5.74 18.65 3.96
N ILE A 304 -5.46 17.45 4.48
CA ILE A 304 -4.19 17.17 5.17
C ILE A 304 -3.00 17.40 4.23
N THR A 305 -3.05 16.89 3.01
CA THR A 305 -1.92 17.00 2.08
C THR A 305 -1.71 18.43 1.60
N LEU A 306 -2.77 19.22 1.44
CA LEU A 306 -2.67 20.64 1.14
C LEU A 306 -2.07 21.41 2.32
N VAL A 307 -2.62 21.24 3.52
CA VAL A 307 -2.13 21.95 4.72
C VAL A 307 -0.68 21.60 5.02
N VAL A 308 -0.35 20.31 5.05
CA VAL A 308 1.01 19.87 5.34
C VAL A 308 1.97 20.19 4.18
N GLY A 309 1.51 20.21 2.94
CA GLY A 309 2.32 20.59 1.78
C GLY A 309 2.65 22.09 1.74
N ILE A 310 1.73 22.95 2.22
CA ILE A 310 1.91 24.41 2.21
C ILE A 310 2.61 24.89 3.49
N PHE A 311 2.19 24.38 4.65
CA PHE A 311 2.63 24.86 5.97
C PHE A 311 3.58 23.90 6.68
N GLY A 312 3.77 22.68 6.16
CA GLY A 312 4.68 21.72 6.78
C GLY A 312 6.12 22.21 6.69
N PRO A 313 6.80 22.48 7.82
CA PRO A 313 8.16 22.97 7.79
C PRO A 313 9.07 21.89 7.20
N THR A 314 9.96 22.31 6.33
CA THR A 314 11.11 21.50 5.96
C THR A 314 11.97 21.29 7.20
N ALA A 315 12.33 20.07 7.51
CA ALA A 315 13.19 19.76 8.64
C ALA A 315 14.59 20.35 8.42
N ASN A 316 14.79 21.58 8.86
CA ASN A 316 16.07 22.26 8.85
C ASN A 316 16.64 22.26 10.28
N GLY A 317 17.27 21.15 10.66
CA GLY A 317 18.05 21.05 11.90
C GLY A 317 17.22 21.07 13.20
N ASP A 318 17.94 21.14 14.33
CA ASP A 318 17.37 21.07 15.69
C ASP A 318 16.75 22.39 16.18
N ARG A 319 16.71 23.44 15.36
CA ARG A 319 16.24 24.77 15.75
C ARG A 319 14.96 25.11 14.98
N PHE A 320 13.83 25.08 15.72
CA PHE A 320 12.56 25.59 15.21
C PHE A 320 12.52 27.12 15.40
N ALA A 321 12.28 27.87 14.34
CA ALA A 321 11.90 29.27 14.45
C ALA A 321 10.50 29.37 15.09
N LEU A 322 10.21 30.46 15.77
CA LEU A 322 8.96 30.62 16.52
C LEU A 322 7.70 30.39 15.64
N PHE A 323 7.73 30.87 14.39
CA PHE A 323 6.66 30.67 13.42
C PHE A 323 6.47 29.18 13.06
N GLN A 324 7.54 28.37 13.02
CA GLN A 324 7.46 26.94 12.75
C GLN A 324 6.75 26.17 13.87
N ILE A 325 6.84 26.65 15.11
CA ILE A 325 6.13 26.04 16.26
C ILE A 325 4.63 26.25 16.09
N VAL A 326 4.20 27.46 15.70
CA VAL A 326 2.78 27.77 15.45
C VAL A 326 2.25 26.92 14.29
N ASP A 327 2.95 26.89 13.16
CA ASP A 327 2.56 26.11 11.98
C ASP A 327 2.50 24.60 12.30
N ALA A 328 3.47 24.09 13.05
CA ALA A 328 3.52 22.71 13.51
C ALA A 328 2.31 22.39 14.42
N THR A 329 1.97 23.28 15.32
CA THR A 329 0.83 23.10 16.23
C THR A 329 -0.49 23.09 15.47
N LEU A 330 -0.67 24.04 14.53
CA LEU A 330 -1.86 24.10 13.69
C LEU A 330 -1.99 22.85 12.81
N ALA A 331 -0.92 22.45 12.13
CA ALA A 331 -0.91 21.24 11.29
C ALA A 331 -1.20 19.98 12.12
N SER A 332 -0.59 19.84 13.28
CA SER A 332 -0.81 18.69 14.17
C SER A 332 -2.23 18.65 14.71
N THR A 333 -2.78 19.79 15.13
CA THR A 333 -4.16 19.89 15.61
C THR A 333 -5.14 19.50 14.49
N LEU A 334 -4.92 19.97 13.27
CA LEU A 334 -5.73 19.61 12.12
C LEU A 334 -5.64 18.12 11.80
N ILE A 335 -4.44 17.54 11.83
CA ILE A 335 -4.24 16.10 11.61
C ILE A 335 -5.00 15.30 12.67
N VAL A 336 -4.87 15.65 13.94
CA VAL A 336 -5.58 14.97 15.03
C VAL A 336 -7.11 15.13 14.88
N ALA A 337 -7.61 16.33 14.57
CA ALA A 337 -9.03 16.57 14.36
C ALA A 337 -9.58 15.73 13.19
N VAL A 338 -8.83 15.65 12.10
CA VAL A 338 -9.18 14.83 10.95
C VAL A 338 -9.17 13.35 11.32
N LEU A 339 -8.19 12.88 12.08
CA LEU A 339 -8.13 11.48 12.54
C LEU A 339 -9.32 11.13 13.46
N ILE A 340 -9.70 12.05 14.37
CA ILE A 340 -10.90 11.88 15.20
C ILE A 340 -12.15 11.81 14.32
N ALA A 341 -12.31 12.71 13.36
CA ALA A 341 -13.42 12.67 12.40
C ALA A 341 -13.44 11.37 11.60
N PHE A 342 -12.27 10.79 11.31
CA PHE A 342 -12.12 9.51 10.63
C PHE A 342 -12.56 8.31 11.45
N THR A 343 -12.26 8.29 12.75
CA THR A 343 -12.68 7.21 13.64
C THR A 343 -14.20 7.15 13.76
N TYR A 344 -14.88 8.28 13.59
CA TYR A 344 -16.35 8.34 13.49
C TYR A 344 -16.90 7.79 12.16
N THR A 345 -16.14 7.88 11.08
CA THR A 345 -16.53 7.33 9.78
C THR A 345 -15.89 5.96 9.58
N ARG A 346 -16.49 4.90 10.11
CA ARG A 346 -15.97 3.53 10.02
C ARG A 346 -15.48 3.21 8.61
N LEU A 347 -14.20 2.84 8.48
CA LEU A 347 -13.65 2.33 7.22
C LEU A 347 -14.49 1.14 6.74
N PRO A 348 -14.92 1.10 5.47
CA PRO A 348 -15.74 0.01 4.97
C PRO A 348 -14.91 -1.28 4.90
N TRP A 349 -15.18 -2.18 5.80
CA TRP A 349 -14.68 -3.55 5.75
C TRP A 349 -15.50 -4.32 4.72
N ARG A 350 -14.99 -4.47 3.50
CA ARG A 350 -15.60 -5.37 2.54
C ARG A 350 -14.95 -6.74 2.69
N PRO A 351 -15.75 -7.81 2.90
CA PRO A 351 -15.21 -9.16 2.72
C PRO A 351 -14.75 -9.29 1.27
N LEU A 352 -13.60 -9.93 1.06
CA LEU A 352 -13.20 -10.35 -0.29
C LEU A 352 -14.35 -11.22 -0.80
N GLN A 353 -15.05 -10.77 -1.84
CA GLN A 353 -16.04 -11.60 -2.50
C GLN A 353 -15.31 -12.79 -3.07
N SER A 354 -15.43 -13.93 -2.42
CA SER A 354 -15.15 -15.20 -3.06
C SER A 354 -16.09 -15.24 -4.26
N LYS A 355 -15.54 -15.26 -5.48
CA LYS A 355 -16.31 -15.59 -6.67
C LYS A 355 -17.10 -16.85 -6.32
N PRO A 356 -18.45 -16.85 -6.41
CA PRO A 356 -19.20 -18.04 -6.06
C PRO A 356 -18.62 -19.20 -6.85
N ALA A 357 -18.18 -20.24 -6.14
CA ALA A 357 -17.91 -21.50 -6.78
C ALA A 357 -19.16 -21.81 -7.60
N ASN A 358 -18.99 -21.99 -8.93
CA ASN A 358 -20.07 -22.41 -9.80
C ASN A 358 -20.93 -23.42 -9.04
N THR A 359 -22.07 -22.99 -8.56
CA THR A 359 -23.18 -23.87 -8.24
C THR A 359 -23.54 -24.51 -9.56
N ARG A 360 -23.01 -25.71 -9.80
CA ARG A 360 -23.58 -26.61 -10.78
C ARG A 360 -25.03 -26.75 -10.37
N GLU A 361 -25.92 -26.26 -11.21
CA GLU A 361 -27.30 -26.68 -11.15
C GLU A 361 -27.30 -28.22 -11.08
N PRO A 362 -28.03 -28.84 -10.16
CA PRO A 362 -28.21 -30.28 -10.20
C PRO A 362 -28.90 -30.60 -11.52
N ASN A 363 -28.22 -31.41 -12.34
CA ASN A 363 -28.80 -32.05 -13.49
C ASN A 363 -30.19 -32.53 -13.14
N GLY A 364 -31.20 -31.99 -13.86
CA GLY A 364 -32.52 -32.53 -13.88
C GLY A 364 -32.46 -33.99 -14.36
N GLN A 365 -32.60 -34.91 -13.43
CA GLN A 365 -32.98 -36.26 -13.76
C GLN A 365 -34.44 -36.24 -14.19
N ALA A 366 -34.65 -36.58 -15.45
CA ALA A 366 -35.96 -36.94 -15.98
C ALA A 366 -36.49 -38.13 -15.17
N VAL A 367 -37.57 -37.92 -14.46
CA VAL A 367 -38.46 -39.02 -14.00
C VAL A 367 -39.56 -39.17 -15.05
N THR A 368 -39.40 -40.21 -15.87
CA THR A 368 -40.48 -40.84 -16.60
C THR A 368 -41.32 -41.60 -15.60
N ASP A 369 -42.61 -41.29 -15.48
CA ASP A 369 -43.62 -42.30 -15.23
C ASP A 369 -45.06 -41.78 -15.55
N ALA A 370 -45.64 -42.55 -16.51
CA ALA A 370 -47.03 -42.99 -16.64
C ALA A 370 -48.19 -42.00 -16.80
N ALA A 371 -48.77 -42.10 -17.98
CA ALA A 371 -50.14 -41.62 -18.35
C ALA A 371 -51.23 -42.36 -17.52
N PRO A 372 -52.56 -41.98 -17.58
CA PRO A 372 -53.31 -42.08 -18.84
C PRO A 372 -54.42 -41.02 -19.09
N GLU A 373 -54.70 -40.89 -20.40
CA GLU A 373 -56.01 -40.72 -21.14
C GLU A 373 -57.11 -39.80 -20.60
N THR A 374 -57.53 -38.81 -21.41
CA THR A 374 -58.73 -38.88 -22.26
C THR A 374 -58.97 -37.57 -23.04
N SER A 375 -59.02 -37.72 -24.35
CA SER A 375 -60.04 -37.23 -25.36
C SER A 375 -60.49 -35.75 -25.32
N THR A 376 -60.33 -35.01 -26.42
CA THR A 376 -61.17 -34.83 -27.56
C THR A 376 -60.66 -33.74 -28.53
N THR A 377 -60.60 -34.06 -29.76
CA THR A 377 -60.35 -33.24 -30.98
C THR A 377 -61.76 -32.59 -31.35
N PRO A 378 -61.98 -31.70 -32.37
CA PRO A 378 -61.08 -31.20 -33.41
C PRO A 378 -61.21 -29.72 -33.79
N GLY A 379 -60.45 -29.22 -34.75
CA GLY A 379 -60.78 -28.03 -35.53
C GLY A 379 -59.55 -27.32 -36.17
N ASN A 380 -59.17 -27.77 -37.35
CA ASN A 380 -58.40 -27.07 -38.36
C ASN A 380 -59.34 -26.20 -39.22
N PRO A 381 -59.02 -25.23 -40.14
CA PRO A 381 -57.77 -25.15 -40.93
C PRO A 381 -57.22 -23.72 -41.27
N GLU A 382 -56.12 -23.77 -42.02
CA GLU A 382 -55.71 -22.91 -43.14
C GLU A 382 -54.70 -21.79 -42.95
N ALA A 383 -53.53 -22.07 -43.59
CA ALA A 383 -52.49 -21.15 -44.03
C ALA A 383 -52.93 -20.33 -45.27
N PRO A 384 -52.21 -19.30 -45.77
CA PRO A 384 -50.94 -19.51 -46.42
C PRO A 384 -49.89 -18.38 -46.32
N ARG A 385 -48.60 -18.73 -46.63
CA ARG A 385 -47.58 -17.86 -47.17
C ARG A 385 -47.89 -17.51 -48.65
N PRO A 386 -47.18 -16.61 -49.43
CA PRO A 386 -45.74 -16.25 -49.36
C PRO A 386 -45.39 -14.82 -49.85
N THR A 387 -44.06 -14.64 -50.10
CA THR A 387 -43.31 -13.87 -51.11
C THR A 387 -42.64 -12.57 -50.73
N ALA A 388 -41.33 -12.65 -50.69
CA ALA A 388 -40.31 -12.11 -51.63
C ALA A 388 -39.90 -10.62 -51.47
N ALA A 389 -38.60 -10.49 -51.31
CA ALA A 389 -37.78 -9.30 -51.55
C ALA A 389 -37.91 -8.76 -53.00
N PRO A 390 -37.34 -7.65 -53.45
CA PRO A 390 -35.92 -7.26 -53.25
C PRO A 390 -35.59 -5.74 -53.24
N ASP A 391 -34.26 -5.48 -52.97
CA ASP A 391 -33.33 -4.53 -53.59
C ASP A 391 -33.40 -3.00 -53.34
N ALA A 392 -32.32 -2.50 -52.82
CA ALA A 392 -31.25 -1.68 -53.45
C ALA A 392 -31.31 -0.14 -53.32
N TYR A 393 -30.13 0.37 -53.25
CA TYR A 393 -29.57 1.74 -53.45
C TYR A 393 -29.48 2.60 -52.22
N ALA A 394 -28.23 2.79 -51.70
CA ALA A 394 -27.08 3.59 -52.19
C ALA A 394 -27.24 5.08 -51.90
N ASP A 395 -26.30 5.52 -51.21
CA ASP A 395 -25.42 6.70 -51.46
C ASP A 395 -25.65 7.98 -50.66
N SER A 396 -24.49 8.45 -50.19
CA SER A 396 -24.00 9.82 -49.99
C SER A 396 -24.65 10.68 -48.85
N THR A 397 -23.92 10.98 -47.89
CA THR A 397 -22.85 12.00 -47.65
C THR A 397 -22.22 11.82 -46.28
#